data_edb2565d4f3bc148ba144bf1fa5eb367
#
_entry.id   edb2565d4f3bc148ba144bf1fa5eb367
#
_cell.length_a   1.000
_cell.length_b   1.000
_cell.length_c   1.000
_cell.angle_alpha   90.00
_cell.angle_beta   90.00
_cell.angle_gamma   90.00
#
_symmetry.space_group_name_H-M   'P 1'
#
loop_
_entity.id
_entity.type
_entity.pdbx_description
1 polymer ?
#
loop_
_entity_poly.entity_id
_entity_poly.type
_entity_poly.pdbx_seq_one_letter_code
_entity_poly.pdbx_strand_id
1 'polypeptide(L)'
;MFMEVLTMLNTKQTDLKQYQITKSNKLIQKTRYSLTLQEQKILLYIIQKVKPTDTDFETYTISIKEFCEISGINYSNGKNYMNVKKAILGLKNKAFWFELPDGSEVTMDWIAKAKISKEKSTIEVRLDEDLKPYLLELKEFFVSYRFYYVMAMKSQFSVRLYELLKSYGNLGNVTFKIETLKERLDLLPDKFAQWNDLKRYVIEKAIDEINLLTDLNVEYEPIKDGRTVTKIKFVMTEKSKVATQESEKQIEKRINPRRFKEVEEDLPEVPMFDWLNA
;
A
#
# COMPACT_ATOMS: atom_id res chain seq x y z
N MET A 1 7.28 -29.03 -18.24
CA MET A 1 6.13 -28.70 -17.34
C MET A 1 6.57 -27.99 -16.07
N PHE A 2 7.46 -28.55 -15.20
CA PHE A 2 7.91 -27.85 -13.97
C PHE A 2 8.74 -26.59 -14.26
N MET A 3 9.67 -26.64 -15.21
CA MET A 3 10.47 -25.48 -15.65
C MET A 3 9.63 -24.39 -16.35
N GLU A 4 8.63 -24.76 -17.12
CA GLU A 4 7.72 -23.80 -17.77
C GLU A 4 6.85 -23.06 -16.75
N VAL A 5 6.35 -23.76 -15.74
CA VAL A 5 5.62 -23.14 -14.62
C VAL A 5 6.51 -22.19 -13.82
N LEU A 6 7.76 -22.55 -13.57
CA LEU A 6 8.75 -21.69 -12.90
C LEU A 6 9.09 -20.45 -13.76
N THR A 7 9.22 -20.60 -15.07
CA THR A 7 9.48 -19.49 -15.99
C THR A 7 8.27 -18.55 -16.05
N MET A 8 7.05 -19.07 -16.15
CA MET A 8 5.82 -18.26 -16.12
C MET A 8 5.61 -17.53 -14.79
N LEU A 9 5.93 -18.16 -13.65
CA LEU A 9 5.86 -17.52 -12.33
C LEU A 9 6.91 -16.42 -12.19
N ASN A 10 8.12 -16.64 -12.70
CA ASN A 10 9.17 -15.62 -12.70
C ASN A 10 8.81 -14.41 -13.58
N THR A 11 8.24 -14.65 -14.77
CA THR A 11 7.81 -13.58 -15.69
C THR A 11 6.70 -12.74 -15.04
N LYS A 12 5.67 -13.36 -14.47
CA LYS A 12 4.59 -12.64 -13.76
C LYS A 12 5.09 -11.85 -12.54
N GLN A 13 6.07 -12.36 -11.82
CA GLN A 13 6.63 -11.69 -10.64
C GLN A 13 7.53 -10.50 -11.02
N THR A 14 8.21 -10.60 -12.18
CA THR A 14 8.97 -9.48 -12.75
C THR A 14 8.03 -8.35 -13.17
N ASP A 15 6.86 -8.68 -13.73
CA ASP A 15 5.83 -7.70 -14.12
C ASP A 15 5.27 -6.96 -12.91
N LEU A 16 5.03 -7.66 -11.77
CA LEU A 16 4.53 -7.04 -10.55
C LEU A 16 5.44 -5.98 -9.94
N LYS A 17 6.76 -6.18 -10.04
CA LYS A 17 7.75 -5.20 -9.58
C LYS A 17 7.73 -3.91 -10.41
N GLN A 18 7.17 -3.96 -11.63
CA GLN A 18 7.08 -2.81 -12.53
C GLN A 18 5.80 -2.01 -12.36
N TYR A 19 4.76 -2.57 -11.73
CA TYR A 19 3.48 -1.87 -11.54
C TYR A 19 3.64 -0.68 -10.61
N GLN A 20 3.28 0.50 -11.13
CA GLN A 20 3.34 1.77 -10.44
C GLN A 20 1.94 2.21 -10.01
N ILE A 21 1.85 2.77 -8.82
CA ILE A 21 0.70 3.53 -8.37
C ILE A 21 1.07 5.01 -8.54
N THR A 22 0.26 5.74 -9.28
CA THR A 22 0.44 7.19 -9.42
C THR A 22 -0.82 7.91 -8.98
N LYS A 23 -0.68 8.83 -8.03
CA LYS A 23 -1.78 9.62 -7.46
C LYS A 23 -1.34 11.05 -7.20
N SER A 24 -2.26 12.02 -7.35
CA SER A 24 -1.96 13.39 -6.94
C SER A 24 -1.71 13.48 -5.43
N ASN A 25 -0.81 14.36 -5.03
CA ASN A 25 -0.56 14.61 -3.60
C ASN A 25 -1.84 15.11 -2.89
N LYS A 26 -2.69 15.86 -3.59
CA LYS A 26 -3.99 16.32 -3.06
C LYS A 26 -4.88 15.14 -2.67
N LEU A 27 -5.02 14.12 -3.51
CA LEU A 27 -5.84 12.94 -3.18
C LEU A 27 -5.33 12.24 -1.93
N ILE A 28 -4.01 12.18 -1.73
CA ILE A 28 -3.43 11.53 -0.56
C ILE A 28 -3.59 12.41 0.69
N GLN A 29 -3.32 13.70 0.59
CA GLN A 29 -3.21 14.60 1.72
C GLN A 29 -4.55 15.14 2.22
N LYS A 30 -5.56 15.27 1.33
CA LYS A 30 -6.84 15.91 1.61
C LYS A 30 -8.00 14.95 1.83
N THR A 31 -7.79 13.64 1.62
CA THR A 31 -8.84 12.63 1.85
C THR A 31 -8.85 12.11 3.28
N ARG A 32 -10.06 11.86 3.77
CA ARG A 32 -10.33 11.13 5.02
C ARG A 32 -11.25 9.96 4.69
N TYR A 33 -10.75 8.74 4.80
CA TYR A 33 -11.51 7.55 4.46
C TYR A 33 -11.19 6.35 5.35
N SER A 34 -12.22 5.58 5.66
CA SER A 34 -12.12 4.33 6.42
C SER A 34 -12.13 3.13 5.49
N LEU A 35 -10.95 2.73 5.05
CA LEU A 35 -10.79 1.52 4.26
C LEU A 35 -10.02 0.46 5.04
N THR A 36 -10.55 -0.76 5.06
CA THR A 36 -9.81 -1.92 5.57
C THR A 36 -8.57 -2.17 4.70
N LEU A 37 -7.59 -2.87 5.22
CA LEU A 37 -6.39 -3.23 4.47
C LEU A 37 -6.71 -3.91 3.13
N GLN A 38 -7.72 -4.78 3.09
CA GLN A 38 -8.10 -5.48 1.87
C GLN A 38 -8.75 -4.52 0.85
N GLU A 39 -9.61 -3.62 1.31
CA GLU A 39 -10.20 -2.57 0.45
C GLU A 39 -9.11 -1.66 -0.12
N GLN A 40 -8.13 -1.23 0.70
CA GLN A 40 -7.00 -0.42 0.22
C GLN A 40 -6.20 -1.16 -0.86
N LYS A 41 -5.83 -2.43 -0.62
CA LYS A 41 -5.08 -3.22 -1.59
C LYS A 41 -5.83 -3.43 -2.90
N ILE A 42 -7.14 -3.66 -2.85
CA ILE A 42 -7.98 -3.79 -4.05
C ILE A 42 -8.08 -2.46 -4.79
N LEU A 43 -8.30 -1.36 -4.08
CA LEU A 43 -8.33 -0.02 -4.69
C LEU A 43 -7.00 0.29 -5.39
N LEU A 44 -5.88 0.02 -4.74
CA LEU A 44 -4.56 0.23 -5.33
C LEU A 44 -4.30 -0.70 -6.51
N TYR A 45 -4.83 -1.94 -6.48
CA TYR A 45 -4.77 -2.86 -7.62
C TYR A 45 -5.62 -2.38 -8.81
N ILE A 46 -6.66 -1.60 -8.59
CA ILE A 46 -7.42 -0.94 -9.66
C ILE A 46 -6.61 0.26 -10.18
N ILE A 47 -6.15 1.13 -9.29
CA ILE A 47 -5.44 2.37 -9.64
C ILE A 47 -4.15 2.08 -10.43
N GLN A 48 -3.43 0.99 -10.15
CA GLN A 48 -2.23 0.63 -10.93
C GLN A 48 -2.52 0.32 -12.41
N LYS A 49 -3.78 0.07 -12.77
CA LYS A 49 -4.20 -0.13 -14.17
C LYS A 49 -4.49 1.20 -14.89
N VAL A 50 -4.64 2.28 -14.15
CA VAL A 50 -4.84 3.63 -14.68
C VAL A 50 -3.50 4.16 -15.17
N LYS A 51 -3.42 4.53 -16.42
CA LYS A 51 -2.21 5.20 -16.95
C LYS A 51 -2.35 6.70 -16.70
N PRO A 52 -1.36 7.36 -16.09
CA PRO A 52 -1.42 8.80 -15.83
C PRO A 52 -1.61 9.67 -17.07
N THR A 53 -1.35 9.11 -18.27
CA THR A 53 -1.51 9.75 -19.57
C THR A 53 -2.91 9.57 -20.17
N ASP A 54 -3.75 8.71 -19.58
CA ASP A 54 -5.12 8.52 -20.07
C ASP A 54 -5.92 9.80 -19.84
N THR A 55 -6.85 10.09 -20.76
CA THR A 55 -7.72 11.28 -20.71
C THR A 55 -9.07 10.95 -20.10
N ASP A 56 -9.39 9.65 -19.94
CA ASP A 56 -10.65 9.16 -19.37
C ASP A 56 -10.44 7.83 -18.65
N PHE A 57 -11.39 7.49 -17.76
CA PHE A 57 -11.42 6.18 -17.13
C PHE A 57 -12.03 5.13 -18.03
N GLU A 58 -11.34 4.00 -18.14
CA GLU A 58 -11.87 2.80 -18.76
C GLU A 58 -12.62 1.92 -17.74
N THR A 59 -13.18 0.83 -18.21
CA THR A 59 -13.63 -0.26 -17.36
C THR A 59 -12.48 -1.22 -17.11
N TYR A 60 -11.96 -1.24 -15.88
CA TYR A 60 -10.81 -2.06 -15.50
C TYR A 60 -11.25 -3.45 -15.11
N THR A 61 -10.65 -4.47 -15.73
CA THR A 61 -10.91 -5.87 -15.38
C THR A 61 -9.89 -6.37 -14.35
N ILE A 62 -10.41 -6.91 -13.25
CA ILE A 62 -9.64 -7.51 -12.16
C ILE A 62 -9.83 -9.03 -12.22
N SER A 63 -8.75 -9.79 -12.30
CA SER A 63 -8.77 -11.23 -12.03
C SER A 63 -8.68 -11.45 -10.51
N ILE A 64 -9.70 -12.09 -9.94
CA ILE A 64 -9.72 -12.41 -8.51
C ILE A 64 -8.59 -13.38 -8.17
N LYS A 65 -8.31 -14.32 -9.05
CA LYS A 65 -7.21 -15.28 -8.89
C LYS A 65 -5.86 -14.55 -8.83
N GLU A 66 -5.59 -13.69 -9.82
CA GLU A 66 -4.36 -12.91 -9.88
C GLU A 66 -4.19 -12.02 -8.64
N PHE A 67 -5.25 -11.31 -8.22
CA PHE A 67 -5.21 -10.49 -7.01
C PHE A 67 -4.88 -11.32 -5.75
N CYS A 68 -5.45 -12.51 -5.60
CA CYS A 68 -5.14 -13.40 -4.48
C CYS A 68 -3.67 -13.87 -4.52
N GLU A 69 -3.18 -14.26 -5.68
CA GLU A 69 -1.79 -14.69 -5.88
C GLU A 69 -0.80 -13.58 -5.50
N ILE A 70 -1.02 -12.36 -5.99
CA ILE A 70 -0.20 -11.18 -5.70
C ILE A 70 -0.23 -10.80 -4.22
N SER A 71 -1.38 -11.00 -3.58
CA SER A 71 -1.58 -10.65 -2.16
C SER A 71 -1.08 -11.74 -1.20
N GLY A 72 -0.54 -12.86 -1.71
CA GLY A 72 -0.18 -14.02 -0.91
C GLY A 72 -1.40 -14.73 -0.29
N ILE A 73 -2.58 -14.59 -0.90
CA ILE A 73 -3.84 -15.18 -0.44
C ILE A 73 -4.12 -16.45 -1.24
N ASN A 74 -4.41 -17.56 -0.55
CA ASN A 74 -4.76 -18.81 -1.22
C ASN A 74 -6.12 -18.71 -1.93
N TYR A 75 -6.12 -18.71 -3.26
CA TYR A 75 -7.34 -18.61 -4.06
C TYR A 75 -8.23 -19.87 -4.01
N SER A 76 -7.67 -21.05 -3.79
CA SER A 76 -8.45 -22.32 -3.78
C SER A 76 -9.50 -22.40 -2.66
N ASN A 77 -9.46 -21.48 -1.71
CA ASN A 77 -10.46 -21.33 -0.67
C ASN A 77 -11.58 -20.39 -1.14
N GLY A 78 -12.78 -20.89 -1.40
CA GLY A 78 -13.95 -20.12 -1.80
C GLY A 78 -14.29 -18.93 -0.86
N LYS A 79 -13.84 -18.98 0.41
CA LYS A 79 -13.93 -17.88 1.36
C LYS A 79 -13.18 -16.64 0.88
N ASN A 80 -12.04 -16.80 0.22
CA ASN A 80 -11.24 -15.68 -0.27
C ASN A 80 -11.89 -14.98 -1.48
N TYR A 81 -12.56 -15.73 -2.36
CA TYR A 81 -13.43 -15.16 -3.39
C TYR A 81 -14.50 -14.24 -2.78
N MET A 82 -15.19 -14.74 -1.73
CA MET A 82 -16.22 -13.96 -1.03
C MET A 82 -15.66 -12.72 -0.34
N ASN A 83 -14.44 -12.80 0.21
CA ASN A 83 -13.78 -11.66 0.85
C ASN A 83 -13.45 -10.56 -0.16
N VAL A 84 -12.93 -10.92 -1.35
CA VAL A 84 -12.67 -9.94 -2.43
C VAL A 84 -13.99 -9.29 -2.88
N LYS A 85 -15.05 -10.08 -3.06
CA LYS A 85 -16.39 -9.57 -3.40
C LYS A 85 -16.91 -8.58 -2.34
N LYS A 86 -16.78 -8.93 -1.04
CA LYS A 86 -17.17 -8.04 0.06
C LYS A 86 -16.37 -6.74 0.06
N ALA A 87 -15.08 -6.80 -0.19
CA ALA A 87 -14.23 -5.62 -0.22
C ALA A 87 -14.57 -4.67 -1.40
N ILE A 88 -14.90 -5.21 -2.58
CA ILE A 88 -15.41 -4.41 -3.69
C ILE A 88 -16.74 -3.73 -3.33
N LEU A 89 -17.65 -4.45 -2.70
CA LEU A 89 -18.92 -3.87 -2.24
C LEU A 89 -18.67 -2.81 -1.15
N GLY A 90 -17.71 -3.06 -0.26
CA GLY A 90 -17.27 -2.09 0.74
C GLY A 90 -16.76 -0.80 0.11
N LEU A 91 -15.90 -0.89 -0.90
CA LEU A 91 -15.42 0.26 -1.66
C LEU A 91 -16.55 1.05 -2.36
N LYS A 92 -17.55 0.34 -2.94
CA LYS A 92 -18.68 0.98 -3.59
C LYS A 92 -19.58 1.72 -2.60
N ASN A 93 -19.68 1.25 -1.36
CA ASN A 93 -20.56 1.80 -0.34
C ASN A 93 -19.86 2.80 0.60
N LYS A 94 -18.60 3.10 0.37
CA LYS A 94 -17.79 4.01 1.19
C LYS A 94 -17.42 5.25 0.40
N ALA A 95 -18.21 6.31 0.56
CA ALA A 95 -17.80 7.65 0.19
C ALA A 95 -16.71 8.16 1.16
N PHE A 96 -15.99 9.17 0.74
CA PHE A 96 -15.02 9.86 1.57
C PHE A 96 -15.14 11.37 1.44
N TRP A 97 -14.71 12.09 2.49
CA TRP A 97 -14.62 13.53 2.46
C TRP A 97 -13.33 14.00 1.81
N PHE A 98 -13.44 14.96 0.94
CA PHE A 98 -12.33 15.62 0.26
C PHE A 98 -12.39 17.13 0.50
N GLU A 99 -11.30 17.70 1.03
CA GLU A 99 -11.17 19.11 1.33
C GLU A 99 -10.78 19.90 0.06
N LEU A 100 -11.64 20.82 -0.34
CA LEU A 100 -11.41 21.72 -1.47
C LEU A 100 -10.48 22.88 -1.11
N PRO A 101 -9.92 23.61 -2.12
CA PRO A 101 -9.00 24.73 -1.87
C PRO A 101 -9.63 25.90 -1.07
N ASP A 102 -10.94 26.07 -1.14
CA ASP A 102 -11.68 27.09 -0.40
C ASP A 102 -12.01 26.68 1.06
N GLY A 103 -11.56 25.47 1.47
CA GLY A 103 -11.82 24.93 2.80
C GLY A 103 -13.16 24.21 2.95
N SER A 104 -14.02 24.22 1.94
CA SER A 104 -15.24 23.39 1.92
C SER A 104 -14.91 21.91 1.71
N GLU A 105 -15.84 21.02 2.03
CA GLU A 105 -15.66 19.58 1.86
C GLU A 105 -16.75 19.03 0.91
N VAL A 106 -16.34 18.09 0.06
CA VAL A 106 -17.22 17.39 -0.86
C VAL A 106 -17.12 15.88 -0.61
N THR A 107 -18.21 15.16 -0.74
CA THR A 107 -18.21 13.70 -0.73
C THR A 107 -17.88 13.16 -2.11
N MET A 108 -17.02 12.15 -2.17
CA MET A 108 -16.63 11.46 -3.40
C MET A 108 -16.69 9.95 -3.18
N ASP A 109 -16.98 9.22 -4.24
CA ASP A 109 -16.98 7.76 -4.26
C ASP A 109 -15.67 7.22 -4.86
N TRP A 110 -15.27 6.00 -4.46
CA TRP A 110 -14.12 5.32 -5.08
C TRP A 110 -14.50 4.62 -6.38
N ILE A 111 -15.70 4.03 -6.42
CA ILE A 111 -16.17 3.16 -7.49
C ILE A 111 -17.57 3.59 -7.91
N ALA A 112 -17.72 3.98 -9.18
CA ALA A 112 -19.03 4.27 -9.78
C ALA A 112 -19.82 2.98 -9.99
N LYS A 113 -19.18 1.91 -10.53
CA LYS A 113 -19.83 0.64 -10.85
C LYS A 113 -18.88 -0.54 -10.73
N ALA A 114 -19.40 -1.67 -10.24
CA ALA A 114 -18.71 -2.96 -10.28
C ALA A 114 -19.65 -4.05 -10.80
N LYS A 115 -19.13 -4.94 -11.67
CA LYS A 115 -19.86 -6.09 -12.22
C LYS A 115 -18.99 -7.34 -12.07
N ILE A 116 -19.56 -8.39 -11.50
CA ILE A 116 -18.85 -9.65 -11.24
C ILE A 116 -19.29 -10.71 -12.23
N SER A 117 -18.31 -11.31 -12.92
CA SER A 117 -18.51 -12.53 -13.72
C SER A 117 -18.07 -13.73 -12.90
N LYS A 118 -19.03 -14.57 -12.49
CA LYS A 118 -18.72 -15.80 -11.74
C LYS A 118 -17.96 -16.80 -12.62
N GLU A 119 -18.38 -16.95 -13.86
CA GLU A 119 -17.81 -17.88 -14.83
C GLU A 119 -16.33 -17.60 -15.11
N LYS A 120 -15.99 -16.31 -15.31
CA LYS A 120 -14.62 -15.88 -15.61
C LYS A 120 -13.79 -15.58 -14.34
N SER A 121 -14.37 -15.61 -13.15
CA SER A 121 -13.74 -15.18 -11.89
C SER A 121 -13.10 -13.79 -11.99
N THR A 122 -13.77 -12.88 -12.70
CA THR A 122 -13.33 -11.49 -12.91
C THR A 122 -14.33 -10.49 -12.37
N ILE A 123 -13.82 -9.30 -12.06
CA ILE A 123 -14.62 -8.13 -11.68
C ILE A 123 -14.27 -7.01 -12.63
N GLU A 124 -15.27 -6.46 -13.30
CA GLU A 124 -15.18 -5.24 -14.08
C GLU A 124 -15.50 -4.07 -13.14
N VAL A 125 -14.61 -3.08 -13.05
CA VAL A 125 -14.74 -1.92 -12.17
C VAL A 125 -14.58 -0.64 -12.98
N ARG A 126 -15.45 0.34 -12.74
CA ARG A 126 -15.29 1.71 -13.19
C ARG A 126 -15.11 2.61 -11.97
N LEU A 127 -14.04 3.38 -11.97
CA LEU A 127 -13.77 4.40 -10.94
C LEU A 127 -14.80 5.54 -11.08
N ASP A 128 -14.96 6.29 -10.00
CA ASP A 128 -15.81 7.46 -10.00
C ASP A 128 -15.18 8.61 -10.82
N GLU A 129 -16.01 9.34 -11.55
CA GLU A 129 -15.57 10.42 -12.45
C GLU A 129 -14.87 11.56 -11.69
N ASP A 130 -15.29 11.82 -10.46
CA ASP A 130 -14.70 12.86 -9.60
C ASP A 130 -13.24 12.58 -9.24
N LEU A 131 -12.76 11.34 -9.43
CA LEU A 131 -11.34 10.98 -9.22
C LEU A 131 -10.43 11.36 -10.40
N LYS A 132 -10.97 11.71 -11.57
CA LYS A 132 -10.18 12.03 -12.77
C LYS A 132 -9.09 13.08 -12.53
N PRO A 133 -9.37 14.24 -11.91
CA PRO A 133 -8.36 15.27 -11.68
C PRO A 133 -7.20 14.84 -10.79
N TYR A 134 -7.36 13.71 -10.10
CA TYR A 134 -6.41 13.21 -9.11
C TYR A 134 -5.65 11.95 -9.55
N LEU A 135 -6.08 11.33 -10.66
CA LEU A 135 -5.49 10.10 -11.18
C LEU A 135 -5.07 10.19 -12.65
N LEU A 136 -5.65 11.14 -13.42
CA LEU A 136 -5.38 11.32 -14.85
C LEU A 136 -4.65 12.63 -15.12
N GLU A 137 -3.94 12.70 -16.24
CA GLU A 137 -3.22 13.89 -16.73
C GLU A 137 -2.35 14.59 -15.66
N LEU A 138 -1.74 13.80 -14.78
CA LEU A 138 -0.94 14.32 -13.66
C LEU A 138 0.39 14.87 -14.19
N LYS A 139 0.58 16.19 -14.13
CA LYS A 139 1.79 16.88 -14.57
C LYS A 139 2.69 17.27 -13.41
N GLU A 140 2.10 17.68 -12.28
CA GLU A 140 2.80 18.18 -11.11
C GLU A 140 2.13 17.68 -9.80
N PHE A 141 2.87 17.77 -8.71
CA PHE A 141 2.37 17.45 -7.37
C PHE A 141 1.71 16.07 -7.25
N PHE A 142 2.36 15.08 -7.84
CA PHE A 142 1.96 13.69 -7.72
C PHE A 142 3.09 12.84 -7.13
N VAL A 143 2.75 11.66 -6.68
CA VAL A 143 3.69 10.65 -6.23
C VAL A 143 3.46 9.36 -7.01
N SER A 144 4.58 8.72 -7.37
CA SER A 144 4.61 7.37 -7.90
C SER A 144 5.40 6.47 -6.99
N TYR A 145 4.89 5.26 -6.76
CA TYR A 145 5.57 4.23 -5.98
C TYR A 145 5.16 2.85 -6.48
N ARG A 146 5.98 1.84 -6.18
CA ARG A 146 5.72 0.48 -6.63
C ARG A 146 4.57 -0.15 -5.86
N PHE A 147 3.57 -0.67 -6.57
CA PHE A 147 2.46 -1.42 -6.02
C PHE A 147 2.91 -2.59 -5.13
N TYR A 148 4.02 -3.21 -5.50
CA TYR A 148 4.63 -4.33 -4.80
C TYR A 148 4.90 -4.05 -3.31
N TYR A 149 5.31 -2.83 -2.96
CA TYR A 149 5.60 -2.44 -1.57
C TYR A 149 4.39 -2.58 -0.66
N VAL A 150 3.25 -2.08 -1.10
CA VAL A 150 2.03 -2.06 -0.29
C VAL A 150 1.35 -3.42 -0.20
N MET A 151 1.58 -4.30 -1.17
CA MET A 151 0.97 -5.64 -1.17
C MET A 151 1.45 -6.53 -0.02
N ALA A 152 2.70 -6.37 0.43
CA ALA A 152 3.26 -7.12 1.54
C ALA A 152 2.92 -6.55 2.93
N MET A 153 2.40 -5.32 3.01
CA MET A 153 2.00 -4.70 4.28
C MET A 153 0.81 -5.43 4.90
N LYS A 154 0.79 -5.52 6.22
CA LYS A 154 -0.26 -6.18 7.02
C LYS A 154 -1.15 -5.21 7.79
N SER A 155 -0.82 -3.93 7.81
CA SER A 155 -1.59 -2.89 8.48
C SER A 155 -2.15 -1.86 7.49
N GLN A 156 -3.43 -1.51 7.63
CA GLN A 156 -4.03 -0.41 6.88
C GLN A 156 -3.34 0.94 7.16
N PHE A 157 -2.83 1.10 8.38
CA PHE A 157 -2.13 2.32 8.78
C PHE A 157 -0.74 2.40 8.14
N SER A 158 -0.07 1.26 7.91
CA SER A 158 1.22 1.22 7.20
C SER A 158 1.08 1.69 5.76
N VAL A 159 0.06 1.20 5.05
CA VAL A 159 -0.23 1.64 3.68
C VAL A 159 -0.52 3.15 3.67
N ARG A 160 -1.43 3.60 4.54
CA ARG A 160 -1.84 5.00 4.58
C ARG A 160 -0.71 5.95 4.97
N LEU A 161 0.08 5.60 6.00
CA LEU A 161 1.22 6.40 6.44
C LEU A 161 2.31 6.45 5.36
N TYR A 162 2.60 5.32 4.70
CA TYR A 162 3.56 5.28 3.60
C TYR A 162 3.17 6.26 2.48
N GLU A 163 1.93 6.19 1.99
CA GLU A 163 1.44 7.10 0.97
C GLU A 163 1.52 8.57 1.41
N LEU A 164 1.10 8.84 2.64
CA LEU A 164 1.13 10.19 3.22
C LEU A 164 2.57 10.72 3.26
N LEU A 165 3.51 9.96 3.80
CA LEU A 165 4.91 10.37 3.88
C LEU A 165 5.55 10.48 2.48
N LYS A 166 5.26 9.57 1.57
CA LYS A 166 5.76 9.62 0.18
C LYS A 166 5.28 10.88 -0.53
N SER A 167 4.05 11.36 -0.26
CA SER A 167 3.53 12.61 -0.82
C SER A 167 4.25 13.89 -0.34
N TYR A 168 5.03 13.79 0.74
CA TYR A 168 5.92 14.83 1.26
C TYR A 168 7.40 14.53 1.02
N GLY A 169 7.73 13.47 0.27
CA GLY A 169 9.10 12.96 0.10
C GLY A 169 10.10 14.01 -0.36
N ASN A 170 9.69 14.92 -1.25
CA ASN A 170 10.55 16.02 -1.74
C ASN A 170 11.03 16.99 -0.63
N LEU A 171 10.35 17.02 0.52
CA LEU A 171 10.71 17.90 1.65
C LEU A 171 11.70 17.23 2.62
N GLY A 172 11.91 15.92 2.53
CA GLY A 172 12.76 15.15 3.44
C GLY A 172 12.23 15.03 4.87
N ASN A 173 11.33 15.90 5.29
CA ASN A 173 10.64 15.80 6.59
C ASN A 173 9.27 16.47 6.57
N VAL A 174 8.41 16.07 7.50
CA VAL A 174 7.08 16.68 7.71
C VAL A 174 6.69 16.59 9.18
N THR A 175 6.03 17.63 9.68
CA THR A 175 5.52 17.67 11.06
C THR A 175 4.00 17.76 11.04
N PHE A 176 3.34 16.85 11.76
CA PHE A 176 1.90 16.85 11.95
C PHE A 176 1.55 17.16 13.41
N LYS A 177 0.45 17.88 13.63
CA LYS A 177 -0.26 17.81 14.90
C LYS A 177 -0.81 16.39 15.08
N ILE A 178 -0.88 15.89 16.31
CA ILE A 178 -1.37 14.52 16.57
C ILE A 178 -2.80 14.36 16.06
N GLU A 179 -3.66 15.36 16.28
CA GLU A 179 -5.05 15.35 15.81
C GLU A 179 -5.11 15.27 14.29
N THR A 180 -4.33 16.09 13.57
CA THR A 180 -4.27 16.07 12.11
C THR A 180 -3.79 14.72 11.59
N LEU A 181 -2.75 14.12 12.21
CA LEU A 181 -2.30 12.79 11.82
C LEU A 181 -3.38 11.74 12.03
N LYS A 182 -4.08 11.77 13.16
CA LYS A 182 -5.22 10.86 13.44
C LYS A 182 -6.31 11.01 12.39
N GLU A 183 -6.67 12.22 12.01
CA GLU A 183 -7.64 12.50 10.94
C GLU A 183 -7.18 11.92 9.60
N ARG A 184 -5.91 12.11 9.21
CA ARG A 184 -5.37 11.58 7.95
C ARG A 184 -5.29 10.05 7.92
N LEU A 185 -5.19 9.42 9.09
CA LEU A 185 -5.22 7.96 9.26
C LEU A 185 -6.63 7.40 9.53
N ASP A 186 -7.64 8.27 9.51
CA ASP A 186 -9.05 7.95 9.83
C ASP A 186 -9.20 7.29 11.21
N LEU A 187 -8.53 7.86 12.18
CA LEU A 187 -8.66 7.47 13.58
C LEU A 187 -9.64 8.41 14.28
N LEU A 188 -10.69 7.83 14.88
CA LEU A 188 -11.61 8.60 15.72
C LEU A 188 -10.83 9.30 16.85
N PRO A 189 -11.27 10.48 17.32
CA PRO A 189 -10.55 11.26 18.33
C PRO A 189 -10.25 10.47 19.61
N ASP A 190 -11.18 9.63 20.06
CA ASP A 190 -11.09 8.79 21.25
C ASP A 190 -10.27 7.50 21.03
N LYS A 191 -10.13 7.06 19.78
CA LYS A 191 -9.33 5.88 19.46
C LYS A 191 -7.84 6.19 19.59
N PHE A 192 -7.14 5.37 20.37
CA PHE A 192 -5.75 5.63 20.76
C PHE A 192 -5.57 7.05 21.35
N ALA A 193 -6.42 7.40 22.33
CA ALA A 193 -6.42 8.71 23.00
C ALA A 193 -5.06 9.01 23.66
N GLN A 194 -4.43 7.98 24.22
CA GLN A 194 -3.12 8.11 24.83
C GLN A 194 -2.01 8.02 23.77
N TRP A 195 -1.01 8.90 23.89
CA TRP A 195 0.17 8.90 23.01
C TRP A 195 0.85 7.52 22.94
N ASN A 196 1.01 6.84 24.07
CA ASN A 196 1.68 5.53 24.12
C ASN A 196 0.94 4.46 23.29
N ASP A 197 -0.38 4.50 23.25
CA ASP A 197 -1.18 3.58 22.46
C ASP A 197 -1.07 3.92 20.97
N LEU A 198 -1.21 5.20 20.60
CA LEU A 198 -1.03 5.65 19.21
C LEU A 198 0.38 5.29 18.70
N LYS A 199 1.40 5.56 19.51
CA LYS A 199 2.79 5.23 19.23
C LYS A 199 2.94 3.73 18.97
N ARG A 200 2.56 2.90 19.94
CA ARG A 200 2.80 1.45 19.91
C ARG A 200 1.98 0.71 18.86
N TYR A 201 0.70 1.05 18.71
CA TYR A 201 -0.23 0.27 17.89
C TYR A 201 -0.37 0.80 16.46
N VAL A 202 0.01 2.03 16.19
CA VAL A 202 -0.12 2.66 14.87
C VAL A 202 1.23 3.07 14.32
N ILE A 203 1.94 4.00 14.99
CA ILE A 203 3.12 4.67 14.42
C ILE A 203 4.28 3.70 14.27
N GLU A 204 4.72 3.06 15.35
CA GLU A 204 5.88 2.15 15.33
C GLU A 204 5.65 0.97 14.38
N LYS A 205 4.47 0.34 14.44
CA LYS A 205 4.13 -0.74 13.51
C LYS A 205 4.14 -0.31 12.05
N ALA A 206 3.66 0.89 11.76
CA ALA A 206 3.65 1.40 10.40
C ALA A 206 5.08 1.71 9.92
N ILE A 207 5.90 2.35 10.75
CA ILE A 207 7.29 2.67 10.44
C ILE A 207 8.12 1.39 10.24
N ASP A 208 7.95 0.38 11.11
CA ASP A 208 8.62 -0.91 10.96
C ASP A 208 8.31 -1.57 9.61
N GLU A 209 7.03 -1.57 9.18
CA GLU A 209 6.66 -2.11 7.88
C GLU A 209 7.18 -1.26 6.71
N ILE A 210 7.14 0.06 6.82
CA ILE A 210 7.68 0.98 5.80
C ILE A 210 9.18 0.73 5.66
N ASN A 211 9.92 0.74 6.77
CA ASN A 211 11.36 0.55 6.77
C ASN A 211 11.78 -0.85 6.29
N LEU A 212 10.96 -1.86 6.53
CA LEU A 212 11.26 -3.22 6.09
C LEU A 212 10.94 -3.46 4.60
N LEU A 213 9.85 -2.87 4.08
CA LEU A 213 9.20 -3.30 2.84
C LEU A 213 9.24 -2.28 1.70
N THR A 214 9.71 -1.05 1.93
CA THR A 214 9.63 0.01 0.92
C THR A 214 10.98 0.60 0.56
N ASP A 215 10.95 1.58 -0.32
CA ASP A 215 12.08 2.40 -0.74
C ASP A 215 12.42 3.54 0.23
N LEU A 216 11.69 3.68 1.35
CA LEU A 216 11.92 4.72 2.35
C LEU A 216 12.53 4.17 3.64
N ASN A 217 13.44 4.95 4.24
CA ASN A 217 13.72 4.92 5.66
C ASN A 217 13.01 6.07 6.33
N VAL A 218 12.27 5.78 7.41
CA VAL A 218 11.50 6.73 8.18
C VAL A 218 11.92 6.68 9.63
N GLU A 219 12.25 7.84 10.17
CA GLU A 219 12.45 8.08 11.59
C GLU A 219 11.38 9.05 12.09
N TYR A 220 11.11 9.07 13.38
CA TYR A 220 10.17 10.03 13.95
C TYR A 220 10.64 10.60 15.27
N GLU A 221 10.22 11.83 15.53
CA GLU A 221 10.49 12.58 16.76
C GLU A 221 9.19 13.15 17.33
N PRO A 222 8.79 12.74 18.55
CA PRO A 222 7.63 13.34 19.22
C PRO A 222 7.99 14.72 19.76
N ILE A 223 7.18 15.73 19.48
CA ILE A 223 7.32 17.09 19.96
C ILE A 223 6.29 17.33 21.07
N LYS A 224 6.78 17.73 22.23
CA LYS A 224 5.97 17.95 23.42
C LYS A 224 5.66 19.43 23.64
N ASP A 225 4.50 19.67 24.23
CA ASP A 225 4.15 20.90 24.88
C ASP A 225 3.92 20.57 26.37
N GLY A 226 4.84 21.02 27.24
CA GLY A 226 4.91 20.55 28.62
C GLY A 226 5.12 19.02 28.70
N ARG A 227 4.14 18.31 29.27
CA ARG A 227 4.16 16.84 29.43
C ARG A 227 3.46 16.09 28.30
N THR A 228 2.73 16.81 27.46
CA THR A 228 1.87 16.21 26.41
C THR A 228 2.56 16.23 25.06
N VAL A 229 2.55 15.13 24.32
CA VAL A 229 2.97 15.09 22.91
C VAL A 229 1.86 15.69 22.07
N THR A 230 2.14 16.83 21.43
CA THR A 230 1.17 17.57 20.60
C THR A 230 1.45 17.47 19.11
N LYS A 231 2.71 17.17 18.73
CA LYS A 231 3.12 17.01 17.34
C LYS A 231 4.07 15.83 17.19
N ILE A 232 4.19 15.36 15.96
CA ILE A 232 5.16 14.35 15.56
C ILE A 232 5.85 14.83 14.28
N LYS A 233 7.17 14.79 14.26
CA LYS A 233 7.99 15.03 13.08
C LYS A 233 8.44 13.69 12.51
N PHE A 234 8.23 13.50 11.22
CA PHE A 234 8.81 12.39 10.47
C PHE A 234 9.97 12.89 9.63
N VAL A 235 11.04 12.13 9.59
CA VAL A 235 12.19 12.35 8.71
C VAL A 235 12.23 11.19 7.73
N MET A 236 12.24 11.48 6.44
CA MET A 236 12.21 10.50 5.37
C MET A 236 13.49 10.59 4.54
N THR A 237 14.12 9.45 4.30
CA THR A 237 15.26 9.32 3.38
C THR A 237 15.02 8.18 2.41
N GLU A 238 15.39 8.38 1.15
CA GLU A 238 15.32 7.29 0.17
C GLU A 238 16.42 6.26 0.44
N LYS A 239 16.08 5.00 0.33
CA LYS A 239 17.05 3.90 0.47
C LYS A 239 17.97 3.83 -0.75
N SER A 240 19.20 3.38 -0.51
CA SER A 240 20.09 2.99 -1.59
C SER A 240 19.49 1.84 -2.41
N LYS A 241 19.98 1.65 -3.65
CA LYS A 241 19.55 0.52 -4.50
C LYS A 241 19.71 -0.84 -3.80
N VAL A 242 20.81 -1.02 -3.07
CA VAL A 242 21.08 -2.27 -2.33
C VAL A 242 20.07 -2.49 -1.21
N ALA A 243 19.80 -1.45 -0.41
CA ALA A 243 18.81 -1.53 0.66
C ALA A 243 17.38 -1.74 0.13
N THR A 244 17.05 -1.18 -1.03
CA THR A 244 15.76 -1.41 -1.70
C THR A 244 15.63 -2.86 -2.18
N GLN A 245 16.69 -3.45 -2.75
CA GLN A 245 16.72 -4.87 -3.12
C GLN A 245 16.51 -5.80 -1.92
N GLU A 246 17.08 -5.45 -0.77
CA GLU A 246 16.83 -6.21 0.46
C GLU A 246 15.37 -6.12 0.91
N SER A 247 14.76 -4.94 0.82
CA SER A 247 13.30 -4.79 1.05
C SER A 247 12.47 -5.66 0.09
N GLU A 248 12.86 -5.76 -1.18
CA GLU A 248 12.19 -6.64 -2.16
C GLU A 248 12.28 -8.12 -1.77
N LYS A 249 13.42 -8.59 -1.26
CA LYS A 249 13.55 -9.97 -0.74
C LYS A 249 12.61 -10.20 0.45
N GLN A 250 12.49 -9.22 1.36
CA GLN A 250 11.55 -9.33 2.49
C GLN A 250 10.09 -9.39 2.03
N ILE A 251 9.73 -8.66 0.97
CA ILE A 251 8.41 -8.75 0.35
C ILE A 251 8.18 -10.16 -0.22
N GLU A 252 9.14 -10.69 -0.96
CA GLU A 252 9.04 -12.04 -1.53
C GLU A 252 8.83 -13.10 -0.46
N LYS A 253 9.60 -13.05 0.63
CA LYS A 253 9.40 -13.94 1.80
C LYS A 253 7.98 -13.85 2.37
N ARG A 254 7.40 -12.66 2.42
CA ARG A 254 6.04 -12.45 2.95
C ARG A 254 4.92 -12.93 2.02
N ILE A 255 5.08 -12.72 0.71
CA ILE A 255 4.07 -13.07 -0.29
C ILE A 255 4.15 -14.56 -0.65
N ASN A 256 5.36 -15.12 -0.76
CA ASN A 256 5.63 -16.50 -1.18
C ASN A 256 6.44 -17.29 -0.14
N PRO A 257 5.95 -17.49 1.09
CA PRO A 257 6.74 -18.09 2.16
C PRO A 257 7.15 -19.55 1.88
N ARG A 258 6.40 -20.30 1.04
CA ARG A 258 6.73 -21.69 0.69
C ARG A 258 7.95 -21.79 -0.19
N ARG A 259 8.08 -20.90 -1.18
CA ARG A 259 9.21 -20.86 -2.10
C ARG A 259 10.53 -20.59 -1.38
N PHE A 260 10.51 -19.74 -0.35
CA PHE A 260 11.71 -19.45 0.44
C PHE A 260 12.16 -20.63 1.30
N LYS A 261 11.25 -21.43 1.83
CA LYS A 261 11.59 -22.66 2.57
C LYS A 261 12.24 -23.70 1.65
N GLU A 262 11.68 -23.90 0.44
CA GLU A 262 12.25 -24.82 -0.55
C GLU A 262 13.65 -24.41 -1.00
N VAL A 263 13.94 -23.10 -1.12
CA VAL A 263 15.29 -22.60 -1.50
C VAL A 263 16.26 -22.67 -0.33
N GLU A 264 15.83 -22.47 0.92
CA GLU A 264 16.68 -22.62 2.12
C GLU A 264 17.06 -24.10 2.37
N GLU A 265 16.15 -25.03 2.06
CA GLU A 265 16.41 -26.50 2.18
C GLU A 265 17.32 -27.03 1.07
N ASP A 266 17.37 -26.38 -0.11
CA ASP A 266 18.22 -26.78 -1.26
C ASP A 266 19.60 -26.08 -1.28
N LEU A 267 19.89 -25.19 -0.34
CA LEU A 267 21.23 -24.58 -0.23
C LEU A 267 22.22 -25.63 0.31
N PRO A 268 23.31 -25.94 -0.44
CA PRO A 268 24.34 -26.83 0.08
C PRO A 268 24.92 -26.26 1.37
N GLU A 269 25.09 -27.11 2.39
CA GLU A 269 25.80 -26.71 3.62
C GLU A 269 27.19 -26.17 3.23
N VAL A 270 27.37 -24.87 3.43
CA VAL A 270 28.70 -24.26 3.23
C VAL A 270 29.59 -24.76 4.37
N PRO A 271 30.66 -25.54 4.08
CA PRO A 271 31.57 -25.99 5.14
C PRO A 271 32.12 -24.75 5.85
N MET A 272 31.87 -24.62 7.14
CA MET A 272 32.55 -23.62 7.95
C MET A 272 34.04 -23.92 7.94
N PHE A 273 34.77 -23.22 7.09
CA PHE A 273 36.22 -23.21 7.19
C PHE A 273 36.61 -22.45 8.45
N ASP A 274 37.25 -23.17 9.38
CA ASP A 274 37.73 -22.63 10.63
C ASP A 274 39.01 -21.81 10.38
N TRP A 275 38.83 -20.53 10.05
CA TRP A 275 39.92 -19.59 9.76
C TRP A 275 40.74 -19.21 11.01
N LEU A 276 40.36 -19.70 12.20
CA LEU A 276 41.00 -19.38 13.46
C LEU A 276 42.11 -20.40 13.87
N ASN A 277 42.26 -21.49 13.13
CA ASN A 277 43.20 -22.55 13.43
C ASN A 277 44.21 -22.89 12.31
N ALA A 278 44.40 -21.95 11.34
CA ALA A 278 45.42 -22.08 10.29
C ALA A 278 46.59 -21.13 10.53
#